data_2f00b4d9bdc20e48a78a31bcd3c8e90b
#
_entry.id   2f00b4d9bdc20e48a78a31bcd3c8e90b
#
_cell.length_a   1.000
_cell.length_b   1.000
_cell.length_c   1.000
_cell.angle_alpha   90.00
_cell.angle_beta   90.00
_cell.angle_gamma   90.00
#
_symmetry.space_group_name_H-M   'P 1'
#
loop_
_entity.id
_entity.type
_entity.pdbx_description
1 polymer ?
#
loop_
_entity_poly.entity_id
_entity_poly.type
_entity_poly.pdbx_seq_one_letter_code
_entity_poly.pdbx_strand_id
1 'polypeptide(L)'
;MTIFLQDLSFELPGGAAALKASKPLRTTLDARIIRAEDGTVRLQAKVRAISADHLDVFIAEVTYAGLFEADVADDDAAQRMVPFVMAELGVLTQKSGLGALRLPWPWLPRAAPLP
;
A
#
# COMPACT_ATOMS: atom_id res chain seq x y z
N MET A 1 5.88 10.29 18.36
CA MET A 1 5.38 9.38 17.29
C MET A 1 6.50 9.14 16.28
N THR A 2 6.79 7.91 16.01
CA THR A 2 7.81 7.53 15.02
C THR A 2 7.16 6.57 14.03
N ILE A 3 7.21 6.91 12.74
CA ILE A 3 6.69 6.07 11.66
C ILE A 3 7.86 5.70 10.76
N PHE A 4 7.99 4.41 10.43
CA PHE A 4 9.10 3.93 9.63
C PHE A 4 8.68 2.78 8.72
N LEU A 5 9.38 2.66 7.59
CA LEU A 5 9.20 1.53 6.68
C LEU A 5 9.80 0.28 7.31
N GLN A 6 9.01 -0.76 7.48
CA GLN A 6 9.45 -1.99 8.09
C GLN A 6 9.74 -3.08 7.06
N ASP A 7 8.93 -3.17 6.02
CA ASP A 7 9.08 -4.20 5.00
C ASP A 7 8.57 -3.71 3.67
N LEU A 8 9.23 -4.16 2.60
CA LEU A 8 8.90 -3.78 1.24
C LEU A 8 9.22 -4.94 0.32
N SER A 9 8.24 -5.37 -0.46
CA SER A 9 8.46 -6.33 -1.54
C SER A 9 7.76 -5.86 -2.79
N PHE A 10 8.34 -6.21 -3.94
CA PHE A 10 7.86 -5.76 -5.22
C PHE A 10 8.31 -6.73 -6.30
N GLU A 11 7.40 -7.10 -7.18
CA GLU A 11 7.75 -7.97 -8.31
C GLU A 11 6.87 -7.69 -9.53
N LEU A 12 7.44 -7.97 -10.69
CA LEU A 12 6.77 -7.93 -11.98
C LEU A 12 6.78 -9.34 -12.55
N PRO A 13 5.83 -10.21 -12.17
CA PRO A 13 5.89 -11.63 -12.48
C PRO A 13 5.99 -11.98 -13.97
N GLY A 14 5.38 -11.17 -14.82
CA GLY A 14 5.42 -11.38 -16.26
C GLY A 14 6.54 -10.64 -16.98
N GLY A 15 7.34 -9.86 -16.27
CA GLY A 15 8.41 -9.07 -16.87
C GLY A 15 7.93 -8.09 -17.94
N ALA A 16 8.84 -7.75 -18.88
CA ALA A 16 8.54 -6.76 -19.91
C ALA A 16 7.38 -7.17 -20.83
N ALA A 17 7.21 -8.45 -21.09
CA ALA A 17 6.13 -8.93 -21.95
C ALA A 17 4.77 -8.65 -21.36
N ALA A 18 4.61 -8.85 -20.05
CA ALA A 18 3.36 -8.55 -19.36
C ALA A 18 3.06 -7.05 -19.36
N LEU A 19 4.08 -6.21 -19.18
CA LEU A 19 3.94 -4.76 -19.23
C LEU A 19 3.45 -4.27 -20.60
N LYS A 20 3.93 -4.87 -21.67
CA LYS A 20 3.54 -4.50 -23.05
C LYS A 20 2.12 -4.95 -23.39
N ALA A 21 1.73 -6.12 -22.90
CA ALA A 21 0.46 -6.76 -23.27
C ALA A 21 -0.72 -6.36 -22.41
N SER A 22 -0.48 -5.73 -21.27
CA SER A 22 -1.46 -5.61 -20.21
C SER A 22 -2.18 -4.27 -20.19
N LYS A 23 -3.16 -4.13 -21.03
CA LYS A 23 -4.10 -2.97 -20.97
C LYS A 23 -5.50 -3.45 -21.30
N PRO A 24 -6.52 -3.04 -20.55
CA PRO A 24 -6.46 -2.27 -19.30
C PRO A 24 -6.04 -3.12 -18.10
N LEU A 25 -5.52 -2.47 -17.05
CA LEU A 25 -5.17 -3.11 -15.79
C LEU A 25 -6.26 -2.85 -14.75
N ARG A 26 -6.55 -3.88 -13.97
CA ARG A 26 -7.39 -3.75 -12.78
C ARG A 26 -6.51 -3.86 -11.54
N THR A 27 -6.62 -2.90 -10.64
CA THR A 27 -5.87 -2.91 -9.39
C THR A 27 -6.74 -3.35 -8.23
N THR A 28 -6.17 -4.15 -7.35
CA THR A 28 -6.77 -4.51 -6.07
C THR A 28 -5.83 -4.11 -4.95
N LEU A 29 -6.40 -3.70 -3.83
CA LEU A 29 -5.64 -3.33 -2.65
C LEU A 29 -6.24 -4.02 -1.43
N ASP A 30 -5.41 -4.78 -0.73
CA ASP A 30 -5.73 -5.31 0.59
C ASP A 30 -4.88 -4.59 1.63
N ALA A 31 -5.51 -4.13 2.68
CA ALA A 31 -4.80 -3.46 3.76
C ALA A 31 -5.21 -4.05 5.11
N ARG A 32 -4.24 -4.18 5.99
CA ARG A 32 -4.40 -4.73 7.34
C ARG A 32 -3.77 -3.84 8.37
N ILE A 33 -4.43 -3.75 9.52
CA ILE A 33 -3.87 -3.11 10.71
C ILE A 33 -3.50 -4.22 11.68
N ILE A 34 -2.26 -4.21 12.15
CA ILE A 34 -1.75 -5.21 13.09
C ILE A 34 -1.14 -4.49 14.27
N ARG A 35 -1.68 -4.75 15.47
CA ARG A 35 -1.04 -4.28 16.70
C ARG A 35 -0.15 -5.38 17.23
N ALA A 36 1.15 -5.09 17.31
CA ALA A 36 2.13 -6.04 17.82
C ALA A 36 2.22 -5.99 19.34
N GLU A 37 2.78 -7.03 19.94
CA GLU A 37 2.98 -7.14 21.39
C GLU A 37 3.90 -6.06 21.94
N ASP A 38 4.83 -5.57 21.11
CA ASP A 38 5.75 -4.49 21.50
C ASP A 38 5.12 -3.10 21.50
N GLY A 39 3.81 -3.00 21.22
CA GLY A 39 3.08 -1.73 21.18
C GLY A 39 3.14 -1.01 19.84
N THR A 40 3.85 -1.54 18.85
CA THR A 40 3.81 -0.94 17.51
C THR A 40 2.51 -1.26 16.79
N VAL A 41 2.07 -0.33 15.98
CA VAL A 41 0.95 -0.56 15.05
C VAL A 41 1.53 -0.65 13.66
N ARG A 42 1.17 -1.69 12.92
CA ARG A 42 1.61 -1.91 11.55
C ARG A 42 0.47 -1.72 10.59
N LEU A 43 0.75 -1.03 9.50
CA LEU A 43 -0.17 -0.96 8.36
C LEU A 43 0.50 -1.69 7.20
N GLN A 44 -0.08 -2.82 6.83
CA GLN A 44 0.38 -3.65 5.72
C GLN A 44 -0.57 -3.47 4.54
N ALA A 45 -0.04 -3.10 3.39
CA ALA A 45 -0.82 -2.94 2.17
C ALA A 45 -0.24 -3.84 1.09
N LYS A 46 -1.11 -4.61 0.44
CA LYS A 46 -0.76 -5.44 -0.71
C LYS A 46 -1.54 -4.96 -1.92
N VAL A 47 -0.84 -4.62 -2.98
CA VAL A 47 -1.42 -4.16 -4.24
C VAL A 47 -1.11 -5.16 -5.33
N ARG A 48 -2.12 -5.48 -6.14
CA ARG A 48 -1.96 -6.30 -7.33
C ARG A 48 -2.56 -5.56 -8.51
N ALA A 49 -1.83 -5.52 -9.62
CA ALA A 49 -2.37 -5.09 -10.90
C ALA A 49 -2.51 -6.31 -11.79
N ILE A 50 -3.71 -6.52 -12.28
CA ILE A 50 -4.11 -7.73 -13.01
C ILE A 50 -4.54 -7.33 -14.41
N SER A 51 -4.03 -8.03 -15.43
CA SER A 51 -4.41 -7.81 -16.82
C SER A 51 -5.81 -8.34 -17.12
N ALA A 52 -6.33 -7.99 -18.30
CA ALA A 52 -7.60 -8.51 -18.77
C ALA A 52 -7.63 -10.05 -18.85
N ASP A 53 -6.48 -10.68 -19.07
CA ASP A 53 -6.31 -12.13 -19.12
C ASP A 53 -6.10 -12.76 -17.74
N HIS A 54 -6.34 -12.01 -16.66
CA HIS A 54 -6.20 -12.46 -15.28
C HIS A 54 -4.76 -12.82 -14.88
N LEU A 55 -3.77 -12.23 -15.54
CA LEU A 55 -2.37 -12.42 -15.20
C LEU A 55 -1.89 -11.31 -14.25
N ASP A 56 -1.15 -11.70 -13.23
CA ASP A 56 -0.51 -10.73 -12.35
C ASP A 56 0.59 -10.01 -13.11
N VAL A 57 0.49 -8.69 -13.19
CA VAL A 57 1.46 -7.84 -13.85
C VAL A 57 2.38 -7.16 -12.85
N PHE A 58 1.83 -6.83 -11.69
CA PHE A 58 2.52 -6.10 -10.65
C PHE A 58 2.01 -6.59 -9.30
N ILE A 59 2.92 -6.87 -8.38
CA ILE A 59 2.59 -7.21 -7.00
C ILE A 59 3.53 -6.42 -6.10
N ALA A 60 2.96 -5.69 -5.15
CA ALA A 60 3.74 -4.96 -4.16
C ALA A 60 3.14 -5.15 -2.77
N GLU A 61 4.00 -5.31 -1.78
CA GLU A 61 3.63 -5.31 -0.37
C GLU A 61 4.47 -4.27 0.34
N VAL A 62 3.81 -3.40 1.09
CA VAL A 62 4.46 -2.36 1.87
C VAL A 62 3.93 -2.43 3.28
N THR A 63 4.83 -2.50 4.25
CA THR A 63 4.48 -2.46 5.67
C THR A 63 5.18 -1.28 6.33
N TYR A 64 4.39 -0.36 6.83
CA TYR A 64 4.87 0.68 7.73
C TYR A 64 4.52 0.32 9.16
N ALA A 65 5.40 0.66 10.06
CA ALA A 65 5.18 0.49 11.48
C ALA A 65 5.30 1.84 12.19
N GLY A 66 4.55 2.00 13.24
CA GLY A 66 4.58 3.23 14.02
C GLY A 66 4.55 2.96 15.50
N LEU A 67 5.30 3.77 16.23
CA LEU A 67 5.21 3.85 17.69
C LEU A 67 4.28 5.00 18.03
N PHE A 68 3.15 4.68 18.61
CA PHE A 68 2.13 5.64 19.00
C PHE A 68 1.93 5.59 20.50
N GLU A 69 1.32 6.64 21.03
CA GLU A 69 0.93 6.64 22.42
C GLU A 69 -0.12 5.55 22.67
N ALA A 70 -0.14 5.00 23.88
CA ALA A 70 -0.95 3.84 24.22
C ALA A 70 -2.45 4.04 24.04
N ASP A 71 -2.93 5.28 24.12
CA ASP A 71 -4.33 5.64 23.97
C ASP A 71 -4.77 5.87 22.51
N VAL A 72 -3.85 5.81 21.57
CA VAL A 72 -4.20 5.98 20.14
C VAL A 72 -4.88 4.73 19.63
N ALA A 73 -6.08 4.87 19.08
CA ALA A 73 -6.80 3.77 18.48
C ALA A 73 -6.11 3.29 17.21
N ASP A 74 -6.26 2.00 16.90
CA ASP A 74 -5.63 1.38 15.75
C ASP A 74 -5.99 2.08 14.44
N ASP A 75 -7.26 2.46 14.26
CA ASP A 75 -7.71 3.16 13.06
C ASP A 75 -7.06 4.52 12.91
N ASP A 76 -6.91 5.26 13.99
CA ASP A 76 -6.26 6.56 13.97
C ASP A 76 -4.77 6.43 13.65
N ALA A 77 -4.12 5.45 14.24
CA ALA A 77 -2.72 5.14 13.94
C ALA A 77 -2.54 4.78 12.47
N ALA A 78 -3.40 3.91 11.95
CA ALA A 78 -3.36 3.49 10.55
C ALA A 78 -3.55 4.68 9.61
N GLN A 79 -4.50 5.55 9.90
CA GLN A 79 -4.72 6.72 9.05
C GLN A 79 -3.53 7.65 8.98
N ARG A 80 -2.78 7.77 10.07
CA ARG A 80 -1.54 8.56 10.07
C ARG A 80 -0.44 7.94 9.22
N MET A 81 -0.48 6.61 9.02
CA MET A 81 0.49 5.87 8.21
C MET A 81 0.12 5.81 6.73
N VAL A 82 -1.16 5.97 6.38
CA VAL A 82 -1.63 5.87 5.00
C VAL A 82 -0.82 6.74 4.01
N PRO A 83 -0.53 8.02 4.29
CA PRO A 83 0.24 8.83 3.35
C PRO A 83 1.63 8.27 3.06
N PHE A 84 2.27 7.65 4.06
CA PHE A 84 3.59 7.03 3.89
C PHE A 84 3.50 5.81 2.98
N VAL A 85 2.51 4.97 3.20
CA VAL A 85 2.27 3.78 2.37
C VAL A 85 1.94 4.19 0.93
N MET A 86 1.08 5.19 0.76
CA MET A 86 0.72 5.70 -0.57
C MET A 86 1.93 6.24 -1.33
N ALA A 87 2.81 6.96 -0.64
CA ALA A 87 4.02 7.49 -1.25
C ALA A 87 4.94 6.37 -1.73
N GLU A 88 5.14 5.33 -0.90
CA GLU A 88 5.95 4.17 -1.29
C GLU A 88 5.35 3.43 -2.49
N LEU A 89 4.05 3.17 -2.47
CA LEU A 89 3.38 2.51 -3.58
C LEU A 89 3.47 3.33 -4.86
N GLY A 90 3.36 4.66 -4.76
CA GLY A 90 3.52 5.55 -5.90
C GLY A 90 4.91 5.46 -6.53
N VAL A 91 5.96 5.40 -5.70
CA VAL A 91 7.34 5.22 -6.19
C VAL A 91 7.49 3.87 -6.90
N LEU A 92 6.94 2.80 -6.32
CA LEU A 92 7.02 1.46 -6.90
C LEU A 92 6.30 1.37 -8.24
N THR A 93 5.12 1.98 -8.37
CA THR A 93 4.39 1.97 -9.63
C THR A 93 5.16 2.73 -10.72
N GLN A 94 5.81 3.84 -10.38
CA GLN A 94 6.66 4.56 -11.32
C GLN A 94 7.85 3.72 -11.74
N LYS A 95 8.51 3.05 -10.79
CA LYS A 95 9.65 2.17 -11.09
C LYS A 95 9.27 0.96 -11.93
N SER A 96 8.02 0.54 -11.87
CA SER A 96 7.52 -0.59 -12.65
C SER A 96 7.34 -0.25 -14.13
N GLY A 97 7.35 1.01 -14.49
CA GLY A 97 7.03 1.45 -15.85
C GLY A 97 5.54 1.52 -16.17
N LEU A 98 4.68 1.24 -15.19
CA LEU A 98 3.23 1.30 -15.38
C LEU A 98 2.67 2.71 -15.27
N GLY A 99 3.46 3.65 -14.78
CA GLY A 99 2.99 4.99 -14.50
C GLY A 99 2.14 5.05 -13.23
N ALA A 100 1.30 6.06 -13.13
CA ALA A 100 0.44 6.22 -11.97
C ALA A 100 -0.71 5.21 -12.02
N LEU A 101 -0.81 4.35 -11.02
CA LEU A 101 -1.96 3.46 -10.83
C LEU A 101 -2.91 4.09 -9.83
N ARG A 102 -4.20 3.96 -10.12
CA ARG A 102 -5.23 4.38 -9.19
C ARG A 102 -5.43 3.28 -8.15
N LEU A 103 -5.13 3.59 -6.89
CA LEU A 103 -5.20 2.62 -5.79
C LEU A 103 -6.54 2.77 -5.05
N PRO A 104 -7.34 1.70 -4.97
CA PRO A 104 -8.62 1.75 -4.28
C PRO A 104 -8.44 1.55 -2.77
N TRP A 105 -8.03 2.59 -2.05
CA TRP A 105 -7.88 2.49 -0.60
C TRP A 105 -9.21 2.18 0.07
N PRO A 106 -9.25 1.15 0.97
CA PRO A 106 -10.45 0.82 1.72
C PRO A 106 -10.79 1.87 2.77
N TRP A 107 -9.80 2.66 3.19
CA TRP A 107 -10.00 3.81 4.06
C TRP A 107 -9.71 5.06 3.27
N LEU A 108 -10.72 5.82 2.97
CA LEU A 108 -10.47 7.19 2.54
C LEU A 108 -9.80 7.89 3.71
N PRO A 109 -8.64 8.55 3.50
CA PRO A 109 -8.14 9.44 4.54
C PRO A 109 -9.29 10.37 4.83
N ARG A 110 -9.87 10.24 6.02
CA ARG A 110 -10.87 11.20 6.45
C ARG A 110 -10.25 12.55 6.29
N ALA A 111 -10.90 13.39 5.50
CA ALA A 111 -10.66 14.81 5.66
C ALA A 111 -10.59 15.01 7.17
N ALA A 112 -9.45 15.51 7.64
CA ALA A 112 -9.27 15.76 9.05
C ALA A 112 -10.57 16.32 9.59
N PRO A 113 -11.12 15.76 10.68
CA PRO A 113 -12.36 16.31 11.20
C PRO A 113 -12.10 17.79 11.37
N LEU A 114 -12.93 18.55 10.71
CA LEU A 114 -12.84 19.99 10.82
C LEU A 114 -12.85 20.34 12.30
N PRO A 115 -11.86 21.09 12.74
CA PRO A 115 -11.81 21.47 14.13
C PRO A 115 -13.09 22.17 14.53
#